data_7be326a747904b3c6bfd2e0fefe62e03
#
_entry.id   7be326a747904b3c6bfd2e0fefe62e03
#
_cell.length_a   1.000
_cell.length_b   1.000
_cell.length_c   1.000
_cell.angle_alpha   90.00
_cell.angle_beta   90.00
_cell.angle_gamma   90.00
#
_symmetry.space_group_name_H-M   'P 1'
#
loop_
_entity.id
_entity.type
_entity.pdbx_description
1 polymer ?
#
loop_
_entity_poly.entity_id
_entity_poly.type
_entity_poly.pdbx_seq_one_letter_code
_entity_poly.pdbx_strand_id
1 'polypeptide(L)'
;MPSIRKRNNKYQVQVRIQGQQISKTFTQHKDAKKWGMFYENKINLGVDLELLDKNLTLKYLINRYLLEITPTKKGFIQERIRLLRLLKEPITNNKVYLLKTKDFVKFKGVRIKDGNRTCAYDLVLLHHIYNTAIKQWCYPITHNPLSNIQKPKCNPPRERRFNDNELKYILNHKFKNNNMEHVIELALETGMRRSEILSITSDAIKDNHIYLNDTKNGSSRKIPLTKKVKEIIDKSVLPYSITSNAVRLSWCRMIKKAGIVDLHFHDLRHEAISKFFEKGLSIPEVSLISGHKDVRQLMRYTHLKICSLIDKLN
;
A
#
# COMPACT_ATOMS: atom_id res chain seq x y z
N MET A 1 -23.85 -30.27 25.28
CA MET A 1 -24.07 -31.16 24.13
C MET A 1 -25.27 -30.72 23.33
N PRO A 2 -25.25 -30.76 22.02
CA PRO A 2 -26.40 -30.42 21.20
C PRO A 2 -27.56 -31.39 21.45
N SER A 3 -28.76 -30.85 21.65
CA SER A 3 -29.98 -31.66 21.80
C SER A 3 -30.55 -31.95 20.40
N ILE A 4 -30.75 -33.22 20.05
CA ILE A 4 -31.32 -33.64 18.76
C ILE A 4 -32.65 -34.36 19.01
N ARG A 5 -33.73 -33.88 18.39
CA ARG A 5 -35.06 -34.44 18.49
C ARG A 5 -35.58 -34.80 17.09
N LYS A 6 -36.18 -35.99 16.94
CA LYS A 6 -36.85 -36.42 15.72
C LYS A 6 -38.30 -35.94 15.71
N ARG A 7 -38.71 -35.17 14.68
CA ARG A 7 -40.10 -34.72 14.45
C ARG A 7 -40.42 -34.84 12.97
N ASN A 8 -41.54 -35.43 12.61
CA ASN A 8 -42.04 -35.53 11.22
C ASN A 8 -40.96 -35.99 10.25
N ASN A 9 -40.30 -37.10 10.54
CA ASN A 9 -39.18 -37.65 9.77
C ASN A 9 -37.97 -36.71 9.54
N LYS A 10 -37.87 -35.64 10.31
CA LYS A 10 -36.73 -34.70 10.31
C LYS A 10 -36.07 -34.65 11.67
N TYR A 11 -34.81 -34.26 11.73
CA TYR A 11 -34.02 -34.14 12.96
C TYR A 11 -33.81 -32.68 13.27
N GLN A 12 -34.45 -32.17 14.32
CA GLN A 12 -34.24 -30.84 14.87
C GLN A 12 -33.08 -30.90 15.85
N VAL A 13 -32.01 -30.13 15.59
CA VAL A 13 -30.91 -29.98 16.52
C VAL A 13 -30.97 -28.60 17.16
N GLN A 14 -30.69 -28.53 18.44
CA GLN A 14 -30.67 -27.33 19.26
C GLN A 14 -29.38 -27.29 20.07
N VAL A 15 -28.66 -26.16 20.03
CA VAL A 15 -27.49 -25.89 20.87
C VAL A 15 -27.83 -24.72 21.77
N ARG A 16 -27.63 -24.88 23.09
CA ARG A 16 -27.81 -23.86 24.11
C ARG A 16 -26.59 -23.83 25.00
N ILE A 17 -25.85 -22.74 25.00
CA ILE A 17 -24.63 -22.56 25.79
C ILE A 17 -24.49 -21.05 26.12
N GLN A 18 -24.18 -20.74 27.38
CA GLN A 18 -23.91 -19.36 27.85
C GLN A 18 -24.96 -18.32 27.43
N GLY A 19 -26.26 -18.69 27.55
CA GLY A 19 -27.37 -17.80 27.17
C GLY A 19 -27.68 -17.72 25.68
N GLN A 20 -26.81 -18.24 24.82
CA GLN A 20 -27.03 -18.29 23.37
C GLN A 20 -27.78 -19.56 22.97
N GLN A 21 -28.72 -19.43 22.01
CA GLN A 21 -29.50 -20.55 21.51
C GLN A 21 -29.62 -20.51 20.01
N ILE A 22 -29.33 -21.64 19.36
CA ILE A 22 -29.52 -21.82 17.92
C ILE A 22 -30.14 -23.18 17.64
N SER A 23 -31.04 -23.25 16.66
CA SER A 23 -31.63 -24.52 16.22
C SER A 23 -31.74 -24.62 14.70
N LYS A 24 -31.67 -25.87 14.17
CA LYS A 24 -31.85 -26.16 12.77
C LYS A 24 -32.40 -27.55 12.56
N THR A 25 -33.15 -27.75 11.47
CA THR A 25 -33.78 -29.04 11.12
C THR A 25 -33.09 -29.65 9.91
N PHE A 26 -32.81 -30.95 9.98
CA PHE A 26 -32.12 -31.73 8.93
C PHE A 26 -32.93 -32.96 8.55
N THR A 27 -32.73 -33.48 7.36
CA THR A 27 -33.32 -34.74 6.89
C THR A 27 -32.55 -35.95 7.41
N GLN A 28 -31.25 -35.79 7.70
CA GLN A 28 -30.39 -36.89 8.18
C GLN A 28 -29.86 -36.58 9.58
N HIS A 29 -29.87 -37.60 10.45
CA HIS A 29 -29.33 -37.49 11.82
C HIS A 29 -27.83 -37.16 11.85
N LYS A 30 -27.06 -37.73 10.93
CA LYS A 30 -25.60 -37.47 10.82
C LYS A 30 -25.28 -36.01 10.58
N ASP A 31 -26.05 -35.32 9.74
CA ASP A 31 -25.87 -33.90 9.44
C ASP A 31 -26.32 -33.02 10.61
N ALA A 32 -27.41 -33.39 11.28
CA ALA A 32 -27.83 -32.74 12.52
C ALA A 32 -26.75 -32.81 13.60
N LYS A 33 -26.13 -33.97 13.80
CA LYS A 33 -25.06 -34.18 14.78
C LYS A 33 -23.82 -33.36 14.44
N LYS A 34 -23.36 -33.41 13.18
CA LYS A 34 -22.21 -32.61 12.73
C LYS A 34 -22.43 -31.11 12.91
N TRP A 35 -23.62 -30.64 12.57
CA TRP A 35 -23.98 -29.24 12.72
C TRP A 35 -24.02 -28.83 14.19
N GLY A 36 -24.63 -29.63 15.05
CA GLY A 36 -24.71 -29.35 16.50
C GLY A 36 -23.32 -29.27 17.14
N MET A 37 -22.43 -30.24 16.87
CA MET A 37 -21.06 -30.24 17.39
C MET A 37 -20.25 -29.04 16.87
N PHE A 38 -20.43 -28.65 15.61
CA PHE A 38 -19.77 -27.49 15.03
C PHE A 38 -20.13 -26.20 15.77
N TYR A 39 -21.42 -25.97 16.02
CA TYR A 39 -21.89 -24.76 16.70
C TYR A 39 -21.56 -24.78 18.20
N GLU A 40 -21.63 -25.93 18.86
CA GLU A 40 -21.21 -26.09 20.23
C GLU A 40 -19.73 -25.70 20.42
N ASN A 41 -18.85 -26.21 19.58
CA ASN A 41 -17.43 -25.83 19.60
C ASN A 41 -17.22 -24.33 19.33
N LYS A 42 -18.00 -23.73 18.43
CA LYS A 42 -17.92 -22.29 18.14
C LYS A 42 -18.29 -21.43 19.35
N ILE A 43 -19.39 -21.78 20.04
CA ILE A 43 -19.83 -21.06 21.25
C ILE A 43 -18.79 -21.21 22.38
N ASN A 44 -18.25 -22.43 22.57
CA ASN A 44 -17.21 -22.69 23.57
C ASN A 44 -15.92 -21.91 23.30
N LEU A 45 -15.66 -21.56 22.04
CA LEU A 45 -14.56 -20.68 21.62
C LEU A 45 -14.90 -19.18 21.73
N GLY A 46 -16.05 -18.83 22.34
CA GLY A 46 -16.45 -17.44 22.56
C GLY A 46 -16.99 -16.73 21.31
N VAL A 47 -17.39 -17.49 20.28
CA VAL A 47 -17.97 -16.89 19.07
C VAL A 47 -19.44 -16.53 19.34
N ASP A 48 -19.77 -15.25 19.23
CA ASP A 48 -21.14 -14.77 19.32
C ASP A 48 -21.99 -15.28 18.14
N LEU A 49 -23.13 -15.92 18.46
CA LEU A 49 -24.05 -16.46 17.45
C LEU A 49 -24.79 -15.39 16.66
N GLU A 50 -24.91 -14.16 17.19
CA GLU A 50 -25.49 -13.03 16.47
C GLU A 50 -24.61 -12.63 15.27
N LEU A 51 -23.31 -12.94 15.33
CA LEU A 51 -22.39 -12.75 14.21
C LEU A 51 -22.59 -13.78 13.07
N LEU A 52 -23.46 -14.77 13.25
CA LEU A 52 -23.80 -15.77 12.24
C LEU A 52 -24.88 -15.28 11.26
N ASP A 53 -24.92 -14.00 10.96
CA ASP A 53 -25.85 -13.50 9.94
C ASP A 53 -25.61 -14.23 8.61
N LYS A 54 -26.61 -15.06 8.23
CA LYS A 54 -26.60 -15.80 6.95
C LYS A 54 -26.54 -14.87 5.73
N ASN A 55 -26.77 -13.56 5.94
CA ASN A 55 -26.75 -12.53 4.92
C ASN A 55 -25.43 -11.74 4.88
N LEU A 56 -24.44 -12.08 5.73
CA LEU A 56 -23.14 -11.43 5.74
C LEU A 56 -22.51 -11.44 4.33
N THR A 57 -22.45 -10.27 3.70
CA THR A 57 -21.85 -10.09 2.37
C THR A 57 -20.41 -9.58 2.47
N LEU A 58 -19.61 -9.80 1.43
CA LEU A 58 -18.28 -9.21 1.34
C LEU A 58 -18.36 -7.67 1.33
N LYS A 59 -19.41 -7.10 0.75
CA LYS A 59 -19.70 -5.67 0.79
C LYS A 59 -19.81 -5.14 2.21
N TYR A 60 -20.49 -5.87 3.09
CA TYR A 60 -20.61 -5.50 4.50
C TYR A 60 -19.23 -5.50 5.19
N LEU A 61 -18.42 -6.54 5.00
CA LEU A 61 -17.07 -6.61 5.58
C LEU A 61 -16.18 -5.45 5.09
N ILE A 62 -16.25 -5.11 3.81
CA ILE A 62 -15.49 -3.99 3.24
C ILE A 62 -15.94 -2.67 3.87
N ASN A 63 -17.25 -2.42 4.02
CA ASN A 63 -17.76 -1.20 4.64
C ASN A 63 -17.35 -1.10 6.11
N ARG A 64 -17.44 -2.18 6.87
CA ARG A 64 -16.99 -2.21 8.26
C ARG A 64 -15.49 -1.92 8.37
N TYR A 65 -14.68 -2.54 7.51
CA TYR A 65 -13.24 -2.30 7.44
C TYR A 65 -12.90 -0.84 7.10
N LEU A 66 -13.67 -0.25 6.19
CA LEU A 66 -13.53 1.15 5.78
C LEU A 66 -13.82 2.12 6.93
N LEU A 67 -14.75 1.77 7.82
CA LEU A 67 -15.12 2.60 8.98
C LEU A 67 -14.19 2.40 10.18
N GLU A 68 -13.82 1.15 10.50
CA GLU A 68 -13.12 0.83 11.75
C GLU A 68 -11.58 0.76 11.57
N ILE A 69 -11.09 0.19 10.45
CA ILE A 69 -9.67 -0.11 10.30
C ILE A 69 -8.95 0.90 9.42
N THR A 70 -9.56 1.29 8.29
CA THR A 70 -8.93 2.22 7.35
C THR A 70 -8.51 3.55 7.99
N PRO A 71 -9.32 4.22 8.86
CA PRO A 71 -8.95 5.50 9.45
C PRO A 71 -7.71 5.45 10.35
N THR A 72 -7.38 4.30 10.91
CA THR A 72 -6.21 4.14 11.80
C THR A 72 -4.86 4.12 11.06
N LYS A 73 -4.89 4.08 9.73
CA LYS A 73 -3.71 3.91 8.89
C LYS A 73 -3.19 5.23 8.33
N LYS A 74 -1.88 5.41 8.28
CA LYS A 74 -1.25 6.60 7.62
C LYS A 74 -1.68 6.77 6.15
N GLY A 75 -1.94 5.69 5.42
CA GLY A 75 -2.37 5.69 4.02
C GLY A 75 -3.89 5.64 3.81
N PHE A 76 -4.69 6.07 4.77
CA PHE A 76 -6.14 5.89 4.78
C PHE A 76 -6.85 6.46 3.55
N ILE A 77 -6.42 7.61 3.01
CA ILE A 77 -7.05 8.23 1.84
C ILE A 77 -6.99 7.31 0.62
N GLN A 78 -5.79 6.78 0.30
CA GLN A 78 -5.58 5.92 -0.85
C GLN A 78 -6.28 4.57 -0.68
N GLU A 79 -6.25 4.01 0.54
CA GLU A 79 -6.94 2.77 0.86
C GLU A 79 -8.46 2.95 0.73
N ARG A 80 -9.01 4.06 1.24
CA ARG A 80 -10.43 4.41 1.10
C ARG A 80 -10.87 4.48 -0.37
N ILE A 81 -10.12 5.20 -1.21
CA ILE A 81 -10.42 5.31 -2.65
C ILE A 81 -10.45 3.91 -3.28
N ARG A 82 -9.50 3.04 -2.93
CA ARG A 82 -9.42 1.67 -3.42
C ARG A 82 -10.59 0.82 -2.96
N LEU A 83 -10.97 0.89 -1.68
CA LEU A 83 -12.11 0.18 -1.11
C LEU A 83 -13.43 0.62 -1.75
N LEU A 84 -13.63 1.93 -1.94
CA LEU A 84 -14.82 2.46 -2.62
C LEU A 84 -14.93 1.96 -4.08
N ARG A 85 -13.80 1.76 -4.75
CA ARG A 85 -13.79 1.13 -6.07
C ARG A 85 -14.11 -0.36 -6.00
N LEU A 86 -13.52 -1.10 -5.05
CA LEU A 86 -13.80 -2.52 -4.82
C LEU A 86 -15.28 -2.77 -4.51
N LEU A 87 -15.95 -1.87 -3.80
CA LEU A 87 -17.39 -1.97 -3.50
C LEU A 87 -18.27 -2.00 -4.76
N LYS A 88 -17.76 -1.55 -5.91
CA LYS A 88 -18.48 -1.60 -7.20
C LYS A 88 -18.33 -2.97 -7.90
N GLU A 89 -17.42 -3.83 -7.44
CA GLU A 89 -17.18 -5.13 -8.04
C GLU A 89 -18.32 -6.12 -7.69
N PRO A 90 -18.86 -6.88 -8.66
CA PRO A 90 -19.99 -7.79 -8.43
C PRO A 90 -19.75 -8.82 -7.33
N ILE A 91 -18.50 -9.25 -7.15
CA ILE A 91 -18.11 -10.25 -6.12
C ILE A 91 -18.47 -9.77 -4.71
N THR A 92 -18.54 -8.46 -4.47
CA THR A 92 -18.81 -7.89 -3.14
C THR A 92 -20.23 -8.13 -2.66
N ASN A 93 -21.19 -8.35 -3.55
CA ASN A 93 -22.57 -8.64 -3.21
C ASN A 93 -22.77 -10.11 -2.75
N ASN A 94 -21.78 -10.96 -2.95
CA ASN A 94 -21.89 -12.37 -2.58
C ASN A 94 -21.74 -12.55 -1.06
N LYS A 95 -22.44 -13.56 -0.55
CA LYS A 95 -22.35 -13.99 0.85
C LYS A 95 -20.96 -14.53 1.15
N VAL A 96 -20.32 -14.05 2.21
CA VAL A 96 -18.94 -14.38 2.60
C VAL A 96 -18.73 -15.89 2.73
N TYR A 97 -19.70 -16.61 3.30
CA TYR A 97 -19.65 -18.06 3.52
C TYR A 97 -19.75 -18.89 2.26
N LEU A 98 -20.22 -18.30 1.14
CA LEU A 98 -20.32 -18.99 -0.15
C LEU A 98 -19.09 -18.74 -1.04
N LEU A 99 -18.32 -17.67 -0.74
CA LEU A 99 -17.14 -17.31 -1.50
C LEU A 99 -16.00 -18.32 -1.26
N LYS A 100 -15.52 -18.91 -2.34
CA LYS A 100 -14.43 -19.89 -2.35
C LYS A 100 -13.22 -19.30 -3.10
N THR A 101 -12.07 -19.93 -2.95
CA THR A 101 -10.83 -19.58 -3.67
C THR A 101 -11.04 -19.40 -5.18
N LYS A 102 -11.85 -20.28 -5.81
CA LYS A 102 -12.18 -20.21 -7.24
C LYS A 102 -12.83 -18.88 -7.66
N ASP A 103 -13.62 -18.27 -6.79
CA ASP A 103 -14.32 -17.01 -7.08
C ASP A 103 -13.34 -15.84 -7.11
N PHE A 104 -12.36 -15.84 -6.21
CA PHE A 104 -11.27 -14.87 -6.20
C PHE A 104 -10.25 -15.12 -7.31
N VAL A 105 -10.07 -16.36 -7.78
CA VAL A 105 -9.28 -16.65 -8.99
C VAL A 105 -9.96 -16.04 -10.22
N LYS A 106 -11.29 -16.17 -10.35
CA LYS A 106 -12.05 -15.50 -11.41
C LYS A 106 -11.94 -13.97 -11.31
N PHE A 107 -12.13 -13.42 -10.11
CA PHE A 107 -11.94 -11.98 -9.85
C PHE A 107 -10.54 -11.51 -10.28
N LYS A 108 -9.48 -12.24 -9.89
CA LYS A 108 -8.09 -11.98 -10.33
C LYS A 108 -7.98 -11.94 -11.85
N GLY A 109 -8.56 -12.92 -12.57
CA GLY A 109 -8.53 -12.99 -14.04
C GLY A 109 -9.12 -11.76 -14.72
N VAL A 110 -10.23 -11.24 -14.19
CA VAL A 110 -10.83 -9.99 -14.68
C VAL A 110 -9.96 -8.79 -14.29
N ARG A 111 -9.48 -8.75 -13.06
CA ARG A 111 -8.80 -7.60 -12.47
C ARG A 111 -7.39 -7.34 -13.00
N ILE A 112 -6.73 -8.37 -13.55
CA ILE A 112 -5.42 -8.24 -14.23
C ILE A 112 -5.47 -7.26 -15.41
N LYS A 113 -6.62 -7.11 -16.08
CA LYS A 113 -6.79 -6.15 -17.19
C LYS A 113 -6.52 -4.70 -16.76
N ASP A 114 -6.71 -4.37 -15.49
CA ASP A 114 -6.41 -3.03 -14.92
C ASP A 114 -4.96 -2.89 -14.44
N GLY A 115 -4.14 -3.89 -14.72
CA GLY A 115 -2.73 -3.96 -14.39
C GLY A 115 -2.41 -4.87 -13.21
N ASN A 116 -1.31 -5.62 -13.34
CA ASN A 116 -0.87 -6.63 -12.37
C ASN A 116 -0.69 -6.08 -10.96
N ARG A 117 -0.08 -4.89 -10.83
CA ARG A 117 0.16 -4.24 -9.53
C ARG A 117 -1.16 -3.83 -8.86
N THR A 118 -2.12 -3.32 -9.63
CA THR A 118 -3.45 -2.96 -9.13
C THR A 118 -4.18 -4.19 -8.60
N CYS A 119 -4.20 -5.26 -9.39
CA CYS A 119 -4.78 -6.54 -9.00
C CYS A 119 -4.11 -7.12 -7.74
N ALA A 120 -2.78 -7.10 -7.67
CA ALA A 120 -2.03 -7.58 -6.51
C ALA A 120 -2.41 -6.83 -5.22
N TYR A 121 -2.53 -5.50 -5.29
CA TYR A 121 -2.95 -4.70 -4.14
C TYR A 121 -4.40 -4.98 -3.72
N ASP A 122 -5.31 -5.16 -4.68
CA ASP A 122 -6.72 -5.48 -4.38
C ASP A 122 -6.82 -6.85 -3.68
N LEU A 123 -6.08 -7.85 -4.14
CA LEU A 123 -6.02 -9.17 -3.49
C LEU A 123 -5.43 -9.09 -2.07
N VAL A 124 -4.38 -8.29 -1.86
CA VAL A 124 -3.79 -8.07 -0.53
C VAL A 124 -4.82 -7.43 0.41
N LEU A 125 -5.54 -6.42 -0.06
CA LEU A 125 -6.52 -5.70 0.74
C LEU A 125 -7.70 -6.61 1.12
N LEU A 126 -8.24 -7.38 0.17
CA LEU A 126 -9.28 -8.37 0.43
C LEU A 126 -8.80 -9.46 1.40
N HIS A 127 -7.56 -9.93 1.26
CA HIS A 127 -6.95 -10.87 2.20
C HIS A 127 -6.89 -10.30 3.63
N HIS A 128 -6.50 -9.03 3.77
CA HIS A 128 -6.50 -8.34 5.08
C HIS A 128 -7.90 -8.22 5.67
N ILE A 129 -8.90 -7.89 4.86
CA ILE A 129 -10.31 -7.80 5.32
C ILE A 129 -10.78 -9.13 5.88
N TYR A 130 -10.53 -10.24 5.16
CA TYR A 130 -10.87 -11.57 5.66
C TYR A 130 -10.13 -11.92 6.95
N ASN A 131 -8.84 -11.64 7.03
CA ASN A 131 -8.06 -11.88 8.26
C ASN A 131 -8.58 -11.05 9.45
N THR A 132 -8.95 -9.78 9.21
CA THR A 132 -9.57 -8.94 10.24
C THR A 132 -10.91 -9.50 10.67
N ALA A 133 -11.74 -9.93 9.73
CA ALA A 133 -13.03 -10.55 10.01
C ALA A 133 -12.89 -11.82 10.87
N ILE A 134 -11.90 -12.65 10.59
CA ILE A 134 -11.65 -13.89 11.32
C ILE A 134 -11.03 -13.62 12.70
N LYS A 135 -9.97 -12.78 12.75
CA LYS A 135 -9.10 -12.65 13.93
C LYS A 135 -9.56 -11.56 14.90
N GLN A 136 -10.10 -10.44 14.41
CA GLN A 136 -10.47 -9.29 15.25
C GLN A 136 -11.97 -9.22 15.49
N TRP A 137 -12.76 -9.48 14.44
CA TRP A 137 -14.22 -9.44 14.56
C TRP A 137 -14.84 -10.80 14.89
N CYS A 138 -14.01 -11.85 15.02
CA CYS A 138 -14.42 -13.20 15.40
C CYS A 138 -15.57 -13.79 14.57
N TYR A 139 -15.73 -13.34 13.30
CA TYR A 139 -16.71 -13.98 12.42
C TYR A 139 -16.37 -15.46 12.22
N PRO A 140 -17.34 -16.37 12.25
CA PRO A 140 -17.13 -17.81 12.15
C PRO A 140 -16.80 -18.25 10.72
N ILE A 141 -15.88 -17.58 10.08
CA ILE A 141 -15.32 -17.92 8.76
C ILE A 141 -14.20 -18.92 9.02
N THR A 142 -14.33 -20.13 8.49
CA THR A 142 -13.41 -21.25 8.76
C THR A 142 -11.99 -21.02 8.23
N HIS A 143 -11.86 -20.35 7.09
CA HIS A 143 -10.57 -20.05 6.47
C HIS A 143 -10.69 -18.85 5.54
N ASN A 144 -9.56 -18.17 5.31
CA ASN A 144 -9.51 -17.09 4.35
C ASN A 144 -9.35 -17.64 2.92
N PRO A 145 -10.31 -17.44 2.00
CA PRO A 145 -10.27 -18.00 0.66
C PRO A 145 -9.15 -17.44 -0.24
N LEU A 146 -8.49 -16.34 0.21
CA LEU A 146 -7.39 -15.71 -0.52
C LEU A 146 -6.00 -16.22 -0.06
N SER A 147 -5.91 -17.06 0.98
CA SER A 147 -4.62 -17.49 1.55
C SER A 147 -3.70 -18.16 0.53
N ASN A 148 -4.24 -18.96 -0.38
CA ASN A 148 -3.47 -19.72 -1.37
C ASN A 148 -3.47 -19.09 -2.78
N ILE A 149 -3.95 -17.83 -2.91
CA ILE A 149 -3.97 -17.16 -4.21
C ILE A 149 -2.62 -16.52 -4.49
N GLN A 150 -1.96 -17.01 -5.54
CA GLN A 150 -0.74 -16.39 -6.04
C GLN A 150 -1.05 -15.02 -6.65
N LYS A 151 -0.34 -14.00 -6.16
CA LYS A 151 -0.43 -12.65 -6.72
C LYS A 151 0.15 -12.63 -8.14
N PRO A 152 -0.38 -11.79 -9.04
CA PRO A 152 0.22 -11.63 -10.36
C PRO A 152 1.63 -11.04 -10.22
N LYS A 153 2.56 -11.48 -11.10
CA LYS A 153 3.91 -10.91 -11.17
C LYS A 153 3.80 -9.44 -11.57
N CYS A 154 4.37 -8.57 -10.76
CA CYS A 154 4.46 -7.13 -11.07
C CYS A 154 5.70 -6.89 -11.95
N ASN A 155 5.64 -5.84 -12.78
CA ASN A 155 6.81 -5.38 -13.51
C ASN A 155 7.97 -5.09 -12.55
N PRO A 156 9.22 -5.32 -12.97
CA PRO A 156 10.40 -4.98 -12.19
C PRO A 156 10.38 -3.48 -11.83
N PRO A 157 11.14 -3.08 -10.83
CA PRO A 157 11.34 -1.67 -10.53
C PRO A 157 11.89 -0.92 -11.75
N ARG A 158 11.53 0.35 -11.88
CA ARG A 158 12.02 1.20 -12.96
C ARG A 158 13.50 1.53 -12.73
N GLU A 159 14.27 1.50 -13.81
CA GLU A 159 15.71 1.83 -13.83
C GLU A 159 16.03 2.99 -14.79
N ARG A 160 14.97 3.72 -15.20
CA ARG A 160 15.09 4.81 -16.16
C ARG A 160 15.90 5.95 -15.55
N ARG A 161 16.99 6.32 -16.25
CA ARG A 161 17.85 7.47 -15.97
C ARG A 161 17.57 8.60 -16.94
N PHE A 162 17.95 9.81 -16.58
CA PHE A 162 17.90 10.96 -17.47
C PHE A 162 19.10 10.90 -18.43
N ASN A 163 18.89 11.29 -19.70
CA ASN A 163 19.98 11.67 -20.56
C ASN A 163 20.30 13.17 -20.37
N ASP A 164 21.47 13.60 -20.84
CA ASP A 164 21.95 14.97 -20.64
C ASP A 164 21.02 16.02 -21.25
N ASN A 165 20.44 15.74 -22.43
CA ASN A 165 19.52 16.65 -23.10
C ASN A 165 18.22 16.81 -22.33
N GLU A 166 17.67 15.72 -21.82
CA GLU A 166 16.46 15.75 -20.98
C GLU A 166 16.71 16.56 -19.69
N LEU A 167 17.85 16.32 -19.03
CA LEU A 167 18.19 17.02 -17.80
C LEU A 167 18.39 18.51 -18.07
N LYS A 168 19.12 18.89 -19.13
CA LYS A 168 19.28 20.29 -19.56
C LYS A 168 17.93 20.93 -19.87
N TYR A 169 17.05 20.25 -20.61
CA TYR A 169 15.73 20.76 -20.92
C TYR A 169 14.92 21.04 -19.65
N ILE A 170 14.90 20.09 -18.72
CA ILE A 170 14.12 20.20 -17.48
C ILE A 170 14.62 21.35 -16.60
N LEU A 171 15.94 21.50 -16.44
CA LEU A 171 16.54 22.55 -15.63
C LEU A 171 16.38 23.95 -16.23
N ASN A 172 16.35 24.06 -17.57
CA ASN A 172 16.17 25.32 -18.26
C ASN A 172 14.69 25.68 -18.51
N HIS A 173 13.77 24.76 -18.22
CA HIS A 173 12.34 24.99 -18.44
C HIS A 173 11.78 26.01 -17.44
N LYS A 174 11.17 27.06 -17.96
CA LYS A 174 10.50 28.08 -17.15
C LYS A 174 9.07 27.66 -16.83
N PHE A 175 8.77 27.57 -15.57
CA PHE A 175 7.42 27.28 -15.07
C PHE A 175 6.69 28.57 -14.75
N LYS A 176 5.34 28.54 -14.87
CA LYS A 176 4.51 29.67 -14.41
C LYS A 176 4.60 29.92 -12.89
N ASN A 177 4.98 28.89 -12.15
CA ASN A 177 5.14 28.91 -10.69
C ASN A 177 6.60 28.55 -10.37
N ASN A 178 7.38 29.50 -9.88
CA ASN A 178 8.80 29.34 -9.54
C ASN A 178 9.03 28.24 -8.49
N ASN A 179 8.02 27.94 -7.66
CA ASN A 179 8.11 26.82 -6.70
C ASN A 179 8.37 25.47 -7.40
N MET A 180 7.94 25.32 -8.67
CA MET A 180 8.16 24.07 -9.41
C MET A 180 9.63 23.86 -9.75
N GLU A 181 10.36 24.93 -10.09
CA GLU A 181 11.80 24.91 -10.36
C GLU A 181 12.56 24.46 -9.10
N HIS A 182 12.32 25.12 -7.97
CA HIS A 182 12.94 24.78 -6.70
C HIS A 182 12.63 23.33 -6.24
N VAL A 183 11.39 22.87 -6.43
CA VAL A 183 10.99 21.49 -6.09
C VAL A 183 11.74 20.45 -6.94
N ILE A 184 11.99 20.74 -8.23
CA ILE A 184 12.76 19.87 -9.13
C ILE A 184 14.23 19.85 -8.71
N GLU A 185 14.83 21.02 -8.48
CA GLU A 185 16.22 21.16 -8.07
C GLU A 185 16.49 20.46 -6.73
N LEU A 186 15.62 20.68 -5.74
CA LEU A 186 15.72 19.99 -4.44
C LEU A 186 15.58 18.46 -4.59
N ALA A 187 14.70 17.98 -5.48
CA ALA A 187 14.57 16.55 -5.72
C ALA A 187 15.86 15.94 -6.28
N LEU A 188 16.54 16.65 -7.19
CA LEU A 188 17.82 16.24 -7.80
C LEU A 188 19.00 16.32 -6.84
N GLU A 189 19.05 17.33 -5.97
CA GLU A 189 20.18 17.55 -5.07
C GLU A 189 20.09 16.71 -3.78
N THR A 190 18.87 16.44 -3.30
CA THR A 190 18.67 15.80 -2.00
C THR A 190 18.15 14.36 -2.09
N GLY A 191 17.60 13.96 -3.24
CA GLY A 191 16.89 12.70 -3.37
C GLY A 191 15.65 12.56 -2.49
N MET A 192 15.10 13.66 -1.97
CA MET A 192 13.88 13.66 -1.14
C MET A 192 12.66 13.20 -1.94
N ARG A 193 11.66 12.67 -1.23
CA ARG A 193 10.36 12.40 -1.83
C ARG A 193 9.61 13.70 -2.07
N ARG A 194 8.80 13.77 -3.13
CA ARG A 194 7.99 14.96 -3.45
C ARG A 194 7.20 15.48 -2.24
N SER A 195 6.55 14.59 -1.49
CA SER A 195 5.78 14.99 -0.29
C SER A 195 6.66 15.55 0.82
N GLU A 196 7.88 15.09 0.95
CA GLU A 196 8.84 15.59 1.93
C GLU A 196 9.33 16.99 1.56
N ILE A 197 9.64 17.22 0.26
CA ILE A 197 10.01 18.55 -0.22
C ILE A 197 8.89 19.55 0.04
N LEU A 198 7.65 19.19 -0.29
CA LEU A 198 6.50 20.07 -0.13
C LEU A 198 6.11 20.32 1.34
N SER A 199 6.60 19.49 2.26
CA SER A 199 6.37 19.64 3.70
C SER A 199 7.50 20.36 4.43
N ILE A 200 8.53 20.89 3.75
CA ILE A 200 9.59 21.65 4.38
C ILE A 200 9.01 22.96 4.91
N THR A 201 9.26 23.23 6.19
CA THR A 201 8.95 24.50 6.86
C THR A 201 10.25 25.20 7.25
N SER A 202 10.20 26.50 7.52
CA SER A 202 11.40 27.27 7.87
C SER A 202 12.07 26.76 9.15
N ASP A 203 11.29 26.31 10.12
CA ASP A 203 11.79 25.73 11.38
C ASP A 203 12.47 24.36 11.22
N ALA A 204 12.21 23.66 10.11
CA ALA A 204 12.88 22.41 9.78
C ALA A 204 14.33 22.61 9.29
N ILE A 205 14.71 23.83 8.91
CA ILE A 205 16.04 24.17 8.42
C ILE A 205 16.94 24.49 9.62
N LYS A 206 18.06 23.77 9.72
CA LYS A 206 19.10 23.96 10.75
C LYS A 206 20.41 24.33 10.04
N ASP A 207 21.43 24.70 10.80
CA ASP A 207 22.70 25.23 10.26
C ASP A 207 23.31 24.38 9.15
N ASN A 208 23.27 23.04 9.30
CA ASN A 208 23.93 22.10 8.39
C ASN A 208 23.01 21.01 7.83
N HIS A 209 21.70 21.02 8.16
CA HIS A 209 20.77 20.01 7.69
C HIS A 209 19.31 20.47 7.70
N ILE A 210 18.50 19.83 6.86
CA ILE A 210 17.03 19.90 6.92
C ILE A 210 16.56 18.73 7.78
N TYR A 211 15.79 18.99 8.83
CA TYR A 211 15.22 17.97 9.69
C TYR A 211 13.83 17.57 9.21
N LEU A 212 13.67 16.30 8.81
CA LEU A 212 12.40 15.74 8.37
C LEU A 212 11.78 14.94 9.51
N ASN A 213 10.72 15.49 10.08
CA ASN A 213 9.86 14.77 11.02
C ASN A 213 8.95 13.80 10.26
N ASP A 214 8.61 12.68 10.88
CA ASP A 214 7.57 11.71 10.48
C ASP A 214 7.47 11.45 8.96
N THR A 215 8.52 10.90 8.38
CA THR A 215 8.49 10.47 6.98
C THR A 215 7.46 9.36 6.76
N LYS A 216 7.06 9.12 5.51
CA LYS A 216 6.14 8.03 5.12
C LYS A 216 6.50 6.68 5.75
N ASN A 217 7.77 6.47 6.10
CA ASN A 217 8.26 5.24 6.72
C ASN A 217 8.27 5.29 8.26
N GLY A 218 7.76 6.36 8.88
CA GLY A 218 7.68 6.51 10.34
C GLY A 218 9.04 6.70 11.03
N SER A 219 10.04 7.26 10.34
CA SER A 219 11.34 7.62 10.93
C SER A 219 11.71 9.05 10.53
N SER A 220 12.19 9.83 11.49
CA SER A 220 12.83 11.11 11.23
C SER A 220 14.19 10.89 10.55
N ARG A 221 14.65 11.87 9.77
CA ARG A 221 16.00 11.90 9.23
C ARG A 221 16.49 13.31 8.93
N LYS A 222 17.80 13.42 8.81
CA LYS A 222 18.48 14.66 8.47
C LYS A 222 18.94 14.62 7.02
N ILE A 223 18.70 15.69 6.27
CA ILE A 223 19.18 15.86 4.90
C ILE A 223 20.31 16.88 4.94
N PRO A 224 21.52 16.58 4.45
CA PRO A 224 22.62 17.51 4.43
C PRO A 224 22.27 18.80 3.68
N LEU A 225 22.56 19.96 4.28
CA LEU A 225 22.36 21.27 3.69
C LEU A 225 23.63 21.68 2.94
N THR A 226 23.79 21.22 1.70
CA THR A 226 24.90 21.62 0.83
C THR A 226 24.75 23.08 0.41
N LYS A 227 25.84 23.73 -0.04
CA LYS A 227 25.78 25.12 -0.53
C LYS A 227 24.67 25.33 -1.55
N LYS A 228 24.55 24.42 -2.54
CA LYS A 228 23.52 24.49 -3.57
C LYS A 228 22.10 24.29 -3.01
N VAL A 229 21.91 23.37 -2.09
CA VAL A 229 20.60 23.20 -1.41
C VAL A 229 20.23 24.45 -0.62
N LYS A 230 21.20 25.08 0.06
CA LYS A 230 20.98 26.33 0.80
C LYS A 230 20.57 27.45 -0.16
N GLU A 231 21.26 27.65 -1.27
CA GLU A 231 20.91 28.67 -2.28
C GLU A 231 19.49 28.50 -2.83
N ILE A 232 19.04 27.24 -3.06
CA ILE A 232 17.67 26.97 -3.51
C ILE A 232 16.67 27.33 -2.44
N ILE A 233 16.95 26.97 -1.19
CA ILE A 233 16.07 27.24 -0.05
C ILE A 233 15.97 28.75 0.22
N ASP A 234 17.07 29.48 0.19
CA ASP A 234 17.11 30.93 0.43
C ASP A 234 16.29 31.71 -0.62
N LYS A 235 16.18 31.17 -1.84
CA LYS A 235 15.30 31.69 -2.91
C LYS A 235 13.85 31.23 -2.81
N SER A 236 13.54 30.29 -1.91
CA SER A 236 12.22 29.67 -1.80
C SER A 236 11.36 30.34 -0.74
N VAL A 237 10.06 30.44 -0.99
CA VAL A 237 9.08 30.80 0.03
C VAL A 237 8.53 29.52 0.63
N LEU A 238 8.80 29.29 1.91
CA LEU A 238 8.40 28.08 2.64
C LEU A 238 7.25 28.37 3.61
N PRO A 239 6.30 27.44 3.80
CA PRO A 239 6.16 26.18 3.05
C PRO A 239 5.73 26.43 1.59
N TYR A 240 6.07 25.51 0.69
CA TYR A 240 5.69 25.65 -0.71
C TYR A 240 4.17 25.71 -0.90
N SER A 241 3.68 26.74 -1.58
CA SER A 241 2.25 26.95 -1.87
C SER A 241 1.72 26.12 -3.05
N ILE A 242 2.43 25.06 -3.44
CA ILE A 242 2.06 24.16 -4.54
C ILE A 242 1.65 22.79 -4.01
N THR A 243 0.50 22.25 -4.50
CA THR A 243 0.05 20.93 -4.10
C THR A 243 0.79 19.80 -4.84
N SER A 244 0.87 18.63 -4.19
CA SER A 244 1.47 17.45 -4.79
C SER A 244 0.85 17.06 -6.15
N ASN A 245 -0.47 17.29 -6.34
CA ASN A 245 -1.13 17.06 -7.62
C ASN A 245 -0.76 18.12 -8.67
N ALA A 246 -0.63 19.38 -8.28
CA ALA A 246 -0.20 20.46 -9.17
C ALA A 246 1.23 20.21 -9.70
N VAL A 247 2.16 19.78 -8.82
CA VAL A 247 3.51 19.34 -9.24
C VAL A 247 3.43 18.22 -10.27
N ARG A 248 2.61 17.20 -10.03
CA ARG A 248 2.44 16.09 -10.98
C ARG A 248 1.90 16.57 -12.34
N LEU A 249 0.89 17.40 -12.34
CA LEU A 249 0.29 17.91 -13.58
C LEU A 249 1.23 18.84 -14.34
N SER A 250 1.97 19.71 -13.66
CA SER A 250 3.00 20.56 -14.29
C SER A 250 4.10 19.73 -14.91
N TRP A 251 4.60 18.72 -14.18
CA TRP A 251 5.57 17.76 -14.70
C TRP A 251 5.07 17.06 -15.96
N CYS A 252 3.87 16.47 -15.92
CA CYS A 252 3.31 15.75 -17.07
C CYS A 252 3.15 16.66 -18.30
N ARG A 253 2.74 17.92 -18.11
CA ARG A 253 2.62 18.90 -19.21
C ARG A 253 3.96 19.24 -19.82
N MET A 254 4.98 19.49 -18.99
CA MET A 254 6.35 19.77 -19.45
C MET A 254 6.92 18.60 -20.24
N ILE A 255 6.87 17.38 -19.70
CA ILE A 255 7.36 16.16 -20.34
C ILE A 255 6.65 15.91 -21.69
N LYS A 256 5.33 16.08 -21.73
CA LYS A 256 4.56 15.96 -22.98
C LYS A 256 4.98 17.00 -24.01
N LYS A 257 5.21 18.27 -23.59
CA LYS A 257 5.67 19.35 -24.48
C LYS A 257 7.07 19.08 -25.05
N ALA A 258 7.93 18.44 -24.25
CA ALA A 258 9.28 18.05 -24.66
C ALA A 258 9.33 16.80 -25.56
N GLY A 259 8.21 16.09 -25.75
CA GLY A 259 8.20 14.80 -26.45
C GLY A 259 8.93 13.68 -25.69
N ILE A 260 9.22 13.88 -24.41
CA ILE A 260 9.93 12.89 -23.60
C ILE A 260 8.96 11.76 -23.21
N VAL A 261 9.37 10.52 -23.43
CA VAL A 261 8.55 9.34 -23.14
C VAL A 261 8.99 8.69 -21.84
N ASP A 262 7.99 8.23 -21.08
CA ASP A 262 8.16 7.41 -19.87
C ASP A 262 9.11 8.01 -18.82
N LEU A 263 8.95 9.30 -18.51
CA LEU A 263 9.71 9.99 -17.46
C LEU A 263 8.77 10.54 -16.38
N HIS A 264 8.95 10.07 -15.15
CA HIS A 264 8.12 10.45 -14.01
C HIS A 264 8.88 11.39 -13.05
N PHE A 265 8.16 12.23 -12.32
CA PHE A 265 8.78 13.10 -11.30
C PHE A 265 9.63 12.32 -10.28
N HIS A 266 9.24 11.08 -9.94
CA HIS A 266 9.98 10.26 -8.98
C HIS A 266 11.35 9.80 -9.52
N ASP A 267 11.54 9.83 -10.84
CA ASP A 267 12.81 9.45 -11.45
C ASP A 267 13.91 10.47 -11.13
N LEU A 268 13.56 11.74 -10.76
CA LEU A 268 14.50 12.72 -10.20
C LEU A 268 15.20 12.19 -8.93
N ARG A 269 14.45 11.54 -8.05
CA ARG A 269 15.03 10.90 -6.88
C ARG A 269 15.91 9.70 -7.24
N HIS A 270 15.53 8.92 -8.26
CA HIS A 270 16.38 7.84 -8.76
C HIS A 270 17.71 8.38 -9.29
N GLU A 271 17.67 9.48 -10.03
CA GLU A 271 18.82 10.18 -10.53
C GLU A 271 19.73 10.70 -9.41
N ALA A 272 19.15 11.37 -8.41
CA ALA A 272 19.89 11.86 -7.24
C ALA A 272 20.64 10.73 -6.51
N ILE A 273 19.95 9.61 -6.27
CA ILE A 273 20.54 8.45 -5.58
C ILE A 273 21.67 7.84 -6.41
N SER A 274 21.50 7.70 -7.72
CA SER A 274 22.57 7.23 -8.60
C SER A 274 23.78 8.15 -8.54
N LYS A 275 23.56 9.49 -8.57
CA LYS A 275 24.64 10.48 -8.46
C LYS A 275 25.36 10.42 -7.10
N PHE A 276 24.68 10.07 -6.01
CA PHE A 276 25.33 9.87 -4.71
C PHE A 276 26.33 8.70 -4.79
N PHE A 277 25.96 7.59 -5.38
CA PHE A 277 26.88 6.47 -5.60
C PHE A 277 28.01 6.80 -6.57
N GLU A 278 27.73 7.56 -7.64
CA GLU A 278 28.75 8.05 -8.58
C GLU A 278 29.77 9.00 -7.90
N LYS A 279 29.35 9.72 -6.85
CA LYS A 279 30.22 10.52 -5.99
C LYS A 279 30.97 9.69 -4.94
N GLY A 280 30.81 8.38 -4.92
CA GLY A 280 31.52 7.47 -4.03
C GLY A 280 30.88 7.27 -2.66
N LEU A 281 29.65 7.76 -2.40
CA LEU A 281 28.97 7.52 -1.13
C LEU A 281 28.65 6.03 -0.97
N SER A 282 28.84 5.52 0.23
CA SER A 282 28.53 4.15 0.63
C SER A 282 27.02 3.92 0.75
N ILE A 283 26.61 2.64 0.74
CA ILE A 283 25.19 2.27 0.93
C ILE A 283 24.61 2.82 2.25
N PRO A 284 25.31 2.74 3.41
CA PRO A 284 24.82 3.35 4.64
C PRO A 284 24.60 4.86 4.55
N GLU A 285 25.53 5.60 3.94
CA GLU A 285 25.42 7.06 3.76
C GLU A 285 24.24 7.42 2.87
N VAL A 286 24.09 6.74 1.71
CA VAL A 286 22.94 6.94 0.83
C VAL A 286 21.64 6.54 1.51
N SER A 287 21.63 5.48 2.32
CA SER A 287 20.46 5.05 3.09
C SER A 287 20.03 6.13 4.10
N LEU A 288 21.00 6.74 4.79
CA LEU A 288 20.77 7.81 5.77
C LEU A 288 20.11 9.03 5.10
N ILE A 289 20.64 9.48 3.96
CA ILE A 289 20.12 10.63 3.22
C ILE A 289 18.75 10.30 2.62
N SER A 290 18.64 9.19 1.90
CA SER A 290 17.45 8.84 1.13
C SER A 290 16.31 8.27 1.99
N GLY A 291 16.61 7.73 3.18
CA GLY A 291 15.64 7.11 4.08
C GLY A 291 15.09 5.78 3.57
N HIS A 292 15.93 4.98 2.92
CA HIS A 292 15.61 3.60 2.59
C HIS A 292 15.89 2.71 3.80
N LYS A 293 14.85 2.05 4.34
CA LYS A 293 15.01 1.07 5.43
C LYS A 293 15.53 -0.27 4.95
N ASP A 294 15.19 -0.64 3.73
CA ASP A 294 15.65 -1.87 3.09
C ASP A 294 16.77 -1.54 2.11
N VAL A 295 18.00 -1.82 2.49
CA VAL A 295 19.21 -1.55 1.70
C VAL A 295 19.22 -2.28 0.36
N ARG A 296 18.49 -3.39 0.23
CA ARG A 296 18.33 -4.12 -1.04
C ARG A 296 17.73 -3.24 -2.14
N GLN A 297 16.93 -2.23 -1.75
CA GLN A 297 16.38 -1.27 -2.71
C GLN A 297 17.44 -0.33 -3.28
N LEU A 298 18.59 -0.17 -2.62
CA LEU A 298 19.71 0.66 -3.06
C LEU A 298 20.69 -0.12 -3.96
N MET A 299 20.74 -1.46 -3.85
CA MET A 299 21.67 -2.28 -4.63
C MET A 299 21.56 -2.07 -6.14
N ARG A 300 20.37 -1.74 -6.66
CA ARG A 300 20.17 -1.44 -8.09
C ARG A 300 20.85 -0.16 -8.58
N TYR A 301 21.32 0.70 -7.68
CA TYR A 301 22.04 1.93 -8.03
C TYR A 301 23.56 1.77 -7.89
N THR A 302 24.02 0.69 -7.26
CA THR A 302 25.44 0.40 -7.12
C THR A 302 25.98 -0.26 -8.38
N HIS A 303 25.97 0.45 -9.52
CA HIS A 303 26.64 0.00 -10.72
C HIS A 303 28.15 0.08 -10.52
N LEU A 304 28.70 -0.89 -9.78
CA LEU A 304 30.14 -1.03 -9.58
C LEU A 304 30.79 -1.32 -10.93
N LYS A 305 31.43 -0.32 -11.52
CA LYS A 305 32.30 -0.54 -12.68
C LYS A 305 33.54 -1.27 -12.20
N ILE A 306 33.91 -2.35 -12.87
CA ILE A 306 35.13 -3.15 -12.56
C ILE A 306 36.35 -2.24 -12.45
N CYS A 307 36.46 -1.25 -13.37
CA CYS A 307 37.57 -0.27 -13.33
C CYS A 307 37.66 0.46 -11.98
N SER A 308 36.54 0.92 -11.43
CA SER A 308 36.54 1.63 -10.13
C SER A 308 36.83 0.70 -8.93
N LEU A 309 36.73 -0.62 -9.10
CA LEU A 309 37.16 -1.59 -8.09
C LEU A 309 38.67 -1.83 -8.18
N ILE A 310 39.23 -1.88 -9.38
CA ILE A 310 40.68 -1.98 -9.61
C ILE A 310 41.39 -0.81 -8.95
N ASP A 311 40.91 0.42 -9.19
CA ASP A 311 41.46 1.65 -8.58
C ASP A 311 41.40 1.68 -7.05
N LYS A 312 40.46 0.96 -6.45
CA LYS A 312 40.30 0.87 -4.98
C LYS A 312 41.10 -0.28 -4.38
N LEU A 313 41.49 -1.25 -5.17
CA LEU A 313 42.27 -2.42 -4.71
C LEU A 313 43.77 -2.24 -4.90
N ASN A 314 44.22 -1.28 -5.71
CA ASN A 314 45.61 -0.85 -5.87
C ASN A 314 45.89 0.32 -4.92
#